data_b206d13ba374ccee2b6a27ad40d8e4f5
#
_entry.id   b206d13ba374ccee2b6a27ad40d8e4f5
#
_cell.length_a   1.000
_cell.length_b   1.000
_cell.length_c   1.000
_cell.angle_alpha   90.00
_cell.angle_beta   90.00
_cell.angle_gamma   90.00
#
_symmetry.space_group_name_H-M   'P 1'
#
loop_
_entity.id
_entity.type
_entity.pdbx_description
1 polymer ?
#
loop_
_entity_poly.entity_id
_entity_poly.type
_entity_poly.pdbx_seq_one_letter_code
_entity_poly.pdbx_strand_id
1 'polypeptide(L)'
;MKKHSFLSVIAVSALLPIFVVLDRHSVRVQASEQPTATEIMEGMDRVRNPGQPYRFVLALTEYVNGKPRDSDGLVAYVKQDQQSRQFNNLVRYAEPPRDAGKMVLYRGNNLWFYDPASKASIRISPQQRLIGQAAEGDVLSVNLARDYTARIVGEETIQDADHKNRDCWHLDMAAATPEAVYNHVEYWTERGTYHPVKGKFYSDSGRLLKIAYYHKYEEQLGALRPMEVILIDAVNTNLATTIDYSNYRFQDIPESWFQRDYLPRLRPE
;
A
#
# COMPACT_ATOMS: atom_id res chain seq x y z
N MET A 1 -22.02 54.23 -98.79
CA MET A 1 -20.65 53.99 -98.37
C MET A 1 -20.51 54.43 -96.94
N LYS A 2 -20.68 53.57 -95.93
CA LYS A 2 -20.44 53.85 -94.49
C LYS A 2 -19.79 52.60 -93.89
N LYS A 3 -18.53 52.75 -93.47
CA LYS A 3 -17.79 51.73 -92.76
C LYS A 3 -18.29 51.68 -91.29
N HIS A 4 -18.72 50.53 -90.85
CA HIS A 4 -18.93 50.32 -89.45
C HIS A 4 -17.75 49.55 -88.83
N SER A 5 -17.13 50.19 -87.85
CA SER A 5 -16.03 49.66 -87.09
C SER A 5 -16.60 48.87 -85.89
N PHE A 6 -16.28 47.56 -85.76
CA PHE A 6 -16.63 46.79 -84.61
C PHE A 6 -15.49 46.84 -83.60
N LEU A 7 -15.75 47.36 -82.40
CA LEU A 7 -14.85 47.29 -81.26
C LEU A 7 -15.07 45.95 -80.52
N SER A 8 -14.07 45.11 -80.49
CA SER A 8 -14.07 43.91 -79.64
C SER A 8 -13.57 44.26 -78.27
N VAL A 9 -14.41 44.03 -77.26
CA VAL A 9 -14.05 44.13 -75.82
C VAL A 9 -13.55 42.79 -75.37
N ILE A 10 -12.27 42.73 -74.99
CA ILE A 10 -11.65 41.54 -74.39
C ILE A 10 -11.86 41.66 -72.89
N ALA A 11 -12.68 40.76 -72.32
CA ALA A 11 -12.86 40.59 -70.88
C ALA A 11 -11.71 39.69 -70.35
N VAL A 12 -10.84 40.29 -69.57
CA VAL A 12 -9.77 39.56 -68.85
C VAL A 12 -10.38 39.09 -67.52
N SER A 13 -10.67 37.79 -67.41
CA SER A 13 -11.05 37.14 -66.16
C SER A 13 -9.77 36.90 -65.30
N ALA A 14 -9.64 37.65 -64.21
CA ALA A 14 -8.60 37.41 -63.21
C ALA A 14 -9.06 36.25 -62.28
N LEU A 15 -8.43 35.09 -62.42
CA LEU A 15 -8.55 33.97 -61.44
C LEU A 15 -7.68 34.30 -60.24
N LEU A 16 -8.30 34.56 -59.08
CA LEU A 16 -7.63 34.62 -57.78
C LEU A 16 -7.42 33.14 -57.29
N PRO A 17 -6.23 32.75 -56.91
CA PRO A 17 -6.02 31.47 -56.26
C PRO A 17 -6.49 31.55 -54.79
N ILE A 18 -7.47 30.73 -54.47
CA ILE A 18 -7.88 30.48 -53.07
C ILE A 18 -6.78 29.64 -52.41
N PHE A 19 -5.97 30.29 -51.57
CA PHE A 19 -5.08 29.56 -50.65
C PHE A 19 -5.91 28.98 -49.51
N VAL A 20 -6.24 27.67 -49.57
CA VAL A 20 -6.73 26.94 -48.41
C VAL A 20 -5.59 26.69 -47.46
N VAL A 21 -5.51 27.50 -46.43
CA VAL A 21 -4.61 27.26 -45.29
C VAL A 21 -5.20 26.09 -44.49
N LEU A 22 -4.69 24.89 -44.74
CA LEU A 22 -4.95 23.73 -43.88
C LEU A 22 -4.23 23.95 -42.55
N ASP A 23 -4.97 24.44 -41.57
CA ASP A 23 -4.52 24.58 -40.21
C ASP A 23 -4.34 23.16 -39.63
N ARG A 24 -3.11 22.66 -39.69
CA ARG A 24 -2.72 21.39 -39.05
C ARG A 24 -2.72 21.62 -37.54
N HIS A 25 -3.89 21.45 -36.92
CA HIS A 25 -3.94 21.25 -35.48
C HIS A 25 -3.22 19.95 -35.18
N SER A 26 -1.94 20.02 -34.87
CA SER A 26 -1.19 18.93 -34.25
C SER A 26 -1.80 18.73 -32.86
N VAL A 27 -2.70 17.74 -32.76
CA VAL A 27 -3.10 17.20 -31.45
C VAL A 27 -1.81 16.64 -30.87
N ARG A 28 -1.18 17.43 -29.98
CA ARG A 28 -0.15 16.89 -29.09
C ARG A 28 -0.85 15.87 -28.22
N VAL A 29 -0.72 14.62 -28.55
CA VAL A 29 -0.96 13.52 -27.62
C VAL A 29 0.07 13.74 -26.51
N GLN A 30 -0.38 14.33 -25.41
CA GLN A 30 0.41 14.44 -24.20
C GLN A 30 0.60 12.98 -23.75
N ALA A 31 1.78 12.42 -24.01
CA ALA A 31 2.14 11.14 -23.42
C ALA A 31 1.95 11.30 -21.91
N SER A 32 1.10 10.50 -21.30
CA SER A 32 0.94 10.53 -19.86
C SER A 32 2.31 10.24 -19.27
N GLU A 33 2.86 11.19 -18.55
CA GLU A 33 4.15 11.07 -17.90
C GLU A 33 4.06 9.86 -16.97
N GLN A 34 5.01 8.93 -17.08
CA GLN A 34 5.01 7.76 -16.20
C GLN A 34 5.15 8.24 -14.75
N PRO A 35 4.36 7.68 -13.81
CA PRO A 35 4.47 8.08 -12.42
C PRO A 35 5.87 7.76 -11.88
N THR A 36 6.38 8.60 -11.01
CA THR A 36 7.61 8.36 -10.27
C THR A 36 7.39 7.24 -9.23
N ALA A 37 8.46 6.60 -8.79
CA ALA A 37 8.37 5.59 -7.73
C ALA A 37 7.74 6.15 -6.44
N THR A 38 8.02 7.41 -6.11
CA THR A 38 7.43 8.11 -4.96
C THR A 38 5.92 8.27 -5.12
N GLU A 39 5.43 8.71 -6.26
CA GLU A 39 3.99 8.84 -6.54
C GLU A 39 3.25 7.51 -6.48
N ILE A 40 3.91 6.42 -6.93
CA ILE A 40 3.36 5.06 -6.80
C ILE A 40 3.25 4.68 -5.32
N MET A 41 4.31 4.87 -4.51
CA MET A 41 4.27 4.58 -3.07
C MET A 41 3.21 5.41 -2.33
N GLU A 42 3.08 6.69 -2.65
CA GLU A 42 2.02 7.54 -2.10
C GLU A 42 0.62 7.04 -2.52
N GLY A 43 0.48 6.53 -3.74
CA GLY A 43 -0.74 5.87 -4.21
C GLY A 43 -1.07 4.63 -3.37
N MET A 44 -0.07 3.77 -3.14
CA MET A 44 -0.20 2.59 -2.28
C MET A 44 -0.57 2.96 -0.84
N ASP A 45 0.03 4.01 -0.28
CA ASP A 45 -0.29 4.48 1.07
C ASP A 45 -1.74 4.99 1.17
N ARG A 46 -2.25 5.70 0.17
CA ARG A 46 -3.66 6.14 0.12
C ARG A 46 -4.64 4.97 0.05
N VAL A 47 -4.30 3.91 -0.68
CA VAL A 47 -5.12 2.68 -0.73
C VAL A 47 -5.14 1.98 0.63
N ARG A 48 -3.99 1.90 1.31
CA ARG A 48 -3.84 1.14 2.56
C ARG A 48 -4.40 1.89 3.77
N ASN A 49 -4.23 3.21 3.83
CA ASN A 49 -4.48 4.00 5.02
C ASN A 49 -5.51 5.11 4.76
N PRO A 50 -6.65 5.11 5.44
CA PRO A 50 -7.59 6.21 5.40
C PRO A 50 -7.02 7.45 6.08
N GLY A 51 -7.49 8.64 5.68
CA GLY A 51 -7.01 9.92 6.19
C GLY A 51 -7.49 10.31 7.60
N GLN A 52 -8.31 9.47 8.23
CA GLN A 52 -8.87 9.68 9.57
C GLN A 52 -8.47 8.55 10.51
N PRO A 53 -8.50 8.75 11.83
CA PRO A 53 -8.26 7.67 12.78
C PRO A 53 -9.26 6.53 12.62
N TYR A 54 -8.80 5.30 12.69
CA TYR A 54 -9.62 4.12 12.43
C TYR A 54 -9.17 2.93 13.26
N ARG A 55 -10.05 1.95 13.34
CA ARG A 55 -9.74 0.63 13.89
C ARG A 55 -10.17 -0.48 12.95
N PHE A 56 -9.58 -1.65 13.12
CA PHE A 56 -9.95 -2.88 12.45
C PHE A 56 -9.58 -4.09 13.30
N VAL A 57 -10.09 -5.25 12.91
CA VAL A 57 -9.80 -6.55 13.55
C VAL A 57 -8.95 -7.37 12.58
N LEU A 58 -7.96 -8.08 13.13
CA LEU A 58 -7.15 -9.05 12.40
C LEU A 58 -7.35 -10.43 13.02
N ALA A 59 -7.54 -11.43 12.16
CA ALA A 59 -7.43 -12.84 12.53
C ALA A 59 -6.22 -13.41 11.79
N LEU A 60 -5.23 -13.89 12.54
CA LEU A 60 -4.04 -14.51 11.98
C LEU A 60 -4.14 -16.02 12.18
N THR A 61 -3.87 -16.78 11.10
CA THR A 61 -3.87 -18.25 11.18
C THR A 61 -2.59 -18.80 10.55
N GLU A 62 -1.82 -19.53 11.35
CA GLU A 62 -0.65 -20.29 10.86
C GLU A 62 -1.10 -21.61 10.26
N TYR A 63 -0.56 -21.93 9.08
CA TYR A 63 -0.78 -23.19 8.37
C TYR A 63 0.53 -23.96 8.21
N VAL A 64 0.45 -25.25 8.43
CA VAL A 64 1.53 -26.21 8.16
C VAL A 64 0.97 -27.32 7.28
N ASN A 65 1.54 -27.50 6.08
CA ASN A 65 1.04 -28.44 5.08
C ASN A 65 -0.46 -28.25 4.77
N GLY A 66 -0.91 -27.00 4.66
CA GLY A 66 -2.29 -26.64 4.38
C GLY A 66 -3.28 -26.84 5.54
N LYS A 67 -2.83 -27.23 6.72
CA LYS A 67 -3.67 -27.42 7.91
C LYS A 67 -3.45 -26.30 8.92
N PRO A 68 -4.51 -25.71 9.49
CA PRO A 68 -4.39 -24.70 10.54
C PRO A 68 -3.72 -25.31 11.77
N ARG A 69 -2.80 -24.57 12.37
CA ARG A 69 -2.00 -25.01 13.52
C ARG A 69 -2.22 -24.14 14.75
N ASP A 70 -2.17 -22.81 14.58
CA ASP A 70 -2.33 -21.83 15.66
C ASP A 70 -3.00 -20.57 15.12
N SER A 71 -3.61 -19.76 15.98
CA SER A 71 -4.29 -18.54 15.58
C SER A 71 -4.25 -17.47 16.66
N ASP A 72 -4.17 -16.20 16.23
CA ASP A 72 -4.28 -15.01 17.07
C ASP A 72 -5.37 -14.08 16.55
N GLY A 73 -6.12 -13.47 17.46
CA GLY A 73 -7.09 -12.41 17.17
C GLY A 73 -6.60 -11.09 17.74
N LEU A 74 -6.49 -10.07 16.89
CA LEU A 74 -5.97 -8.76 17.27
C LEU A 74 -6.97 -7.65 16.94
N VAL A 75 -6.91 -6.55 17.69
CA VAL A 75 -7.63 -5.31 17.37
C VAL A 75 -6.61 -4.20 17.24
N ALA A 76 -6.55 -3.59 16.07
CA ALA A 76 -5.64 -2.48 15.78
C ALA A 76 -6.38 -1.14 15.82
N TYR A 77 -5.74 -0.14 16.42
CA TYR A 77 -6.16 1.26 16.48
C TYR A 77 -5.05 2.09 15.85
N VAL A 78 -5.41 2.89 14.85
CA VAL A 78 -4.44 3.60 14.02
C VAL A 78 -4.80 5.08 13.92
N LYS A 79 -3.80 5.93 14.10
CA LYS A 79 -3.93 7.38 13.94
C LYS A 79 -2.64 7.95 13.35
N GLN A 80 -2.77 8.75 12.30
CA GLN A 80 -1.61 9.42 11.74
C GLN A 80 -1.16 10.58 12.62
N ASP A 81 0.12 10.64 12.94
CA ASP A 81 0.76 11.78 13.55
C ASP A 81 0.89 12.91 12.51
N GLN A 82 0.32 14.08 12.82
CA GLN A 82 0.23 15.19 11.87
C GLN A 82 1.60 15.83 11.56
N GLN A 83 2.54 15.73 12.48
CA GLN A 83 3.85 16.35 12.33
C GLN A 83 4.81 15.45 11.55
N SER A 84 4.94 14.19 11.96
CA SER A 84 5.85 13.22 11.33
C SER A 84 5.25 12.54 10.11
N ARG A 85 3.93 12.59 9.94
CA ARG A 85 3.16 11.86 8.92
C ARG A 85 3.25 10.34 9.06
N GLN A 86 3.88 9.82 10.12
CA GLN A 86 3.90 8.41 10.44
C GLN A 86 2.61 7.99 11.13
N PHE A 87 2.29 6.71 11.09
CA PHE A 87 1.13 6.16 11.80
C PHE A 87 1.54 5.70 13.20
N ASN A 88 0.81 6.19 14.21
CA ASN A 88 0.80 5.59 15.53
C ASN A 88 -0.15 4.39 15.50
N ASN A 89 0.32 3.25 15.97
CA ASN A 89 -0.46 2.02 16.04
C ASN A 89 -0.51 1.51 17.47
N LEU A 90 -1.71 1.13 17.91
CA LEU A 90 -1.91 0.34 19.12
C LEU A 90 -2.61 -0.95 18.71
N VAL A 91 -1.95 -2.07 18.86
CA VAL A 91 -2.49 -3.39 18.56
C VAL A 91 -2.70 -4.13 19.86
N ARG A 92 -3.93 -4.61 20.12
CA ARG A 92 -4.29 -5.36 21.30
C ARG A 92 -4.59 -6.81 20.94
N TYR A 93 -4.00 -7.73 21.65
CA TYR A 93 -4.35 -9.15 21.58
C TYR A 93 -5.72 -9.37 22.24
N ALA A 94 -6.62 -9.96 21.49
CA ALA A 94 -7.98 -10.31 21.95
C ALA A 94 -8.11 -11.82 22.17
N GLU A 95 -7.48 -12.61 21.34
CA GLU A 95 -7.47 -14.08 21.35
C GLU A 95 -6.05 -14.60 21.07
N PRO A 96 -5.69 -15.78 21.62
CA PRO A 96 -6.44 -16.59 22.57
C PRO A 96 -6.47 -15.97 23.99
N PRO A 97 -7.30 -16.48 24.92
CA PRO A 97 -7.42 -15.91 26.27
C PRO A 97 -6.10 -15.76 27.05
N ARG A 98 -5.12 -16.65 26.82
CA ARG A 98 -3.78 -16.58 27.45
C ARG A 98 -2.99 -15.32 27.05
N ASP A 99 -3.30 -14.75 25.91
CA ASP A 99 -2.61 -13.58 25.35
C ASP A 99 -3.47 -12.32 25.40
N ALA A 100 -4.73 -12.46 25.76
CA ALA A 100 -5.69 -11.36 25.80
C ALA A 100 -5.22 -10.23 26.73
N GLY A 101 -5.27 -8.99 26.20
CA GLY A 101 -4.85 -7.79 26.90
C GLY A 101 -3.37 -7.44 26.75
N LYS A 102 -2.52 -8.29 26.17
CA LYS A 102 -1.21 -7.89 25.69
C LYS A 102 -1.38 -6.83 24.61
N MET A 103 -0.42 -5.91 24.49
CA MET A 103 -0.50 -4.81 23.55
C MET A 103 0.84 -4.56 22.87
N VAL A 104 0.78 -4.15 21.63
CA VAL A 104 1.92 -3.61 20.87
C VAL A 104 1.64 -2.16 20.56
N LEU A 105 2.56 -1.28 20.94
CA LEU A 105 2.49 0.14 20.66
C LEU A 105 3.63 0.53 19.71
N TYR A 106 3.27 0.99 18.51
CA TYR A 106 4.21 1.61 17.59
C TYR A 106 4.03 3.13 17.57
N ARG A 107 5.06 3.85 17.98
CA ARG A 107 5.08 5.31 17.96
C ARG A 107 6.47 5.83 17.66
N GLY A 108 6.57 6.69 16.63
CA GLY A 108 7.87 7.16 16.15
C GLY A 108 8.74 5.97 15.75
N ASN A 109 9.98 5.93 16.25
CA ASN A 109 10.96 4.87 15.94
C ASN A 109 10.90 3.70 16.94
N ASN A 110 9.82 3.58 17.72
CA ASN A 110 9.79 2.61 18.81
C ASN A 110 8.58 1.71 18.72
N LEU A 111 8.85 0.41 18.79
CA LEU A 111 7.86 -0.64 18.97
C LEU A 111 7.99 -1.20 20.39
N TRP A 112 6.92 -1.11 21.16
CA TRP A 112 6.85 -1.55 22.54
C TRP A 112 5.84 -2.69 22.67
N PHE A 113 6.25 -3.78 23.31
CA PHE A 113 5.35 -4.84 23.73
C PHE A 113 5.04 -4.67 25.21
N TYR A 114 3.76 -4.64 25.55
CA TYR A 114 3.25 -4.56 26.92
C TYR A 114 2.56 -5.86 27.32
N ASP A 115 2.94 -6.40 28.48
CA ASP A 115 2.30 -7.56 29.08
C ASP A 115 1.57 -7.12 30.36
N PRO A 116 0.22 -7.25 30.44
CA PRO A 116 -0.55 -6.88 31.62
C PRO A 116 -0.25 -7.73 32.85
N ALA A 117 0.25 -8.97 32.71
CA ALA A 117 0.59 -9.85 33.83
C ALA A 117 1.83 -9.34 34.58
N SER A 118 2.88 -8.96 33.86
CA SER A 118 4.09 -8.38 34.43
C SER A 118 4.02 -6.86 34.61
N LYS A 119 3.04 -6.21 33.97
CA LYS A 119 2.91 -4.73 33.86
C LYS A 119 4.16 -4.08 33.23
N ALA A 120 4.94 -4.83 32.52
CA ALA A 120 6.18 -4.38 31.88
C ALA A 120 5.96 -4.00 30.41
N SER A 121 6.64 -2.94 29.97
CA SER A 121 6.75 -2.59 28.55
C SER A 121 8.21 -2.76 28.14
N ILE A 122 8.45 -3.63 27.16
CA ILE A 122 9.78 -3.88 26.59
C ILE A 122 9.82 -3.38 25.15
N ARG A 123 10.97 -2.91 24.72
CA ARG A 123 11.19 -2.55 23.31
C ARG A 123 11.46 -3.82 22.52
N ILE A 124 10.80 -3.96 21.38
CA ILE A 124 10.95 -5.11 20.48
C ILE A 124 11.29 -4.65 19.06
N SER A 125 11.79 -5.58 18.24
CA SER A 125 11.98 -5.34 16.81
C SER A 125 10.68 -5.52 16.03
N PRO A 126 10.39 -4.69 15.01
CA PRO A 126 9.28 -4.94 14.09
C PRO A 126 9.38 -6.29 13.34
N GLN A 127 10.60 -6.81 13.16
CA GLN A 127 10.84 -8.11 12.55
C GLN A 127 10.67 -9.29 13.54
N GLN A 128 10.42 -9.02 14.83
CA GLN A 128 10.14 -10.07 15.79
C GLN A 128 8.91 -10.85 15.36
N ARG A 129 9.00 -12.17 15.46
CA ARG A 129 7.91 -13.07 15.08
C ARG A 129 6.70 -12.84 15.99
N LEU A 130 5.55 -12.65 15.35
CA LEU A 130 4.23 -12.64 15.99
C LEU A 130 3.68 -14.07 15.99
N ILE A 131 3.24 -14.57 14.83
CA ILE A 131 2.76 -15.94 14.66
C ILE A 131 3.14 -16.45 13.26
N GLY A 132 3.55 -17.72 13.16
CA GLY A 132 3.88 -18.33 11.87
C GLY A 132 4.91 -17.52 11.09
N GLN A 133 4.53 -17.05 9.90
CA GLN A 133 5.34 -16.19 9.04
C GLN A 133 5.11 -14.70 9.28
N ALA A 134 4.12 -14.33 10.10
CA ALA A 134 3.85 -12.94 10.44
C ALA A 134 4.83 -12.42 11.49
N ALA A 135 5.38 -11.24 11.25
CA ALA A 135 6.14 -10.45 12.21
C ALA A 135 5.23 -9.36 12.82
N GLU A 136 5.64 -8.79 13.94
CA GLU A 136 4.92 -7.68 14.61
C GLU A 136 4.72 -6.48 13.68
N GLY A 137 5.67 -6.22 12.78
CA GLY A 137 5.58 -5.14 11.80
C GLY A 137 4.58 -5.38 10.67
N ASP A 138 4.20 -6.64 10.38
CA ASP A 138 3.26 -6.95 9.29
C ASP A 138 1.81 -6.55 9.60
N VAL A 139 1.49 -6.39 10.88
CA VAL A 139 0.15 -5.98 11.35
C VAL A 139 0.05 -4.46 11.59
N LEU A 140 1.11 -3.71 11.33
CA LEU A 140 1.16 -2.26 11.50
C LEU A 140 0.77 -1.50 10.24
N SER A 141 0.08 -0.39 10.42
CA SER A 141 -0.04 0.63 9.39
C SER A 141 1.23 1.48 9.34
N VAL A 142 1.86 1.55 8.18
CA VAL A 142 3.11 2.28 7.95
C VAL A 142 2.95 3.24 6.76
N ASN A 143 3.84 4.22 6.66
CA ASN A 143 3.92 5.14 5.54
C ASN A 143 5.09 4.72 4.63
N LEU A 144 4.77 4.05 3.53
CA LEU A 144 5.78 3.49 2.62
C LEU A 144 6.61 4.59 1.94
N ALA A 145 5.95 5.66 1.49
CA ALA A 145 6.63 6.76 0.80
C ALA A 145 7.61 7.52 1.71
N ARG A 146 7.40 7.45 3.04
CA ARG A 146 8.31 8.01 4.03
C ARG A 146 9.43 7.05 4.41
N ASP A 147 9.09 5.78 4.61
CA ASP A 147 9.99 4.80 5.21
C ASP A 147 10.94 4.16 4.20
N TYR A 148 10.64 4.29 2.90
CA TYR A 148 11.43 3.69 1.83
C TYR A 148 11.80 4.69 0.74
N THR A 149 12.96 4.48 0.14
CA THR A 149 13.27 4.95 -1.21
C THR A 149 13.01 3.81 -2.18
N ALA A 150 12.46 4.12 -3.35
CA ALA A 150 12.15 3.11 -4.35
C ALA A 150 12.66 3.49 -5.74
N ARG A 151 12.96 2.48 -6.55
CA ARG A 151 13.12 2.59 -7.99
C ARG A 151 12.09 1.70 -8.69
N ILE A 152 11.60 2.14 -9.83
CA ILE A 152 10.77 1.32 -10.71
C ILE A 152 11.72 0.36 -11.45
N VAL A 153 11.54 -0.94 -11.24
CA VAL A 153 12.27 -1.99 -11.97
C VAL A 153 11.71 -2.13 -13.37
N GLY A 154 10.38 -2.09 -13.50
CA GLY A 154 9.67 -2.21 -14.77
C GLY A 154 8.17 -2.35 -14.59
N GLU A 155 7.52 -2.62 -15.72
CA GLU A 155 6.12 -3.02 -15.78
C GLU A 155 6.09 -4.53 -16.01
N GLU A 156 5.31 -5.24 -15.21
CA GLU A 156 5.21 -6.70 -15.30
C GLU A 156 3.74 -7.15 -15.18
N THR A 157 3.35 -8.12 -15.99
CA THR A 157 2.10 -8.85 -15.78
C THR A 157 2.40 -10.07 -14.92
N ILE A 158 1.84 -10.10 -13.70
CA ILE A 158 2.02 -11.21 -12.75
C ILE A 158 0.68 -11.86 -12.40
N GLN A 159 0.72 -13.08 -11.88
CA GLN A 159 -0.47 -13.72 -11.32
C GLN A 159 -0.66 -13.30 -9.86
N ASP A 160 -1.89 -12.92 -9.51
CA ASP A 160 -2.32 -12.67 -8.13
C ASP A 160 -2.60 -14.01 -7.38
N ALA A 161 -3.12 -13.91 -6.16
CA ALA A 161 -3.46 -15.08 -5.35
C ALA A 161 -4.57 -15.98 -5.97
N ASP A 162 -5.40 -15.43 -6.85
CA ASP A 162 -6.44 -16.16 -7.61
C ASP A 162 -5.94 -16.69 -8.95
N HIS A 163 -4.65 -16.62 -9.26
CA HIS A 163 -4.05 -16.93 -10.55
C HIS A 163 -4.57 -16.05 -11.72
N LYS A 164 -5.10 -14.85 -11.42
CA LYS A 164 -5.50 -13.86 -12.42
C LYS A 164 -4.32 -12.97 -12.77
N ASN A 165 -4.18 -12.65 -14.05
CA ASN A 165 -3.14 -11.72 -14.50
C ASN A 165 -3.45 -10.29 -14.04
N ARG A 166 -2.42 -9.62 -13.49
CA ARG A 166 -2.45 -8.23 -13.07
C ARG A 166 -1.29 -7.48 -13.69
N ASP A 167 -1.58 -6.36 -14.33
CA ASP A 167 -0.55 -5.46 -14.85
C ASP A 167 -0.04 -4.56 -13.74
N CYS A 168 1.21 -4.75 -13.36
CA CYS A 168 1.80 -4.15 -12.18
C CYS A 168 3.00 -3.26 -12.48
N TRP A 169 3.21 -2.27 -11.63
CA TRP A 169 4.51 -1.68 -11.39
C TRP A 169 5.31 -2.63 -10.49
N HIS A 170 6.54 -2.95 -10.89
CA HIS A 170 7.50 -3.63 -10.02
C HIS A 170 8.43 -2.58 -9.41
N LEU A 171 8.39 -2.46 -8.08
CA LEU A 171 9.24 -1.58 -7.29
C LEU A 171 10.30 -2.37 -6.54
N ASP A 172 11.52 -1.84 -6.52
CA ASP A 172 12.60 -2.25 -5.63
C ASP A 172 12.78 -1.16 -4.58
N MET A 173 12.54 -1.50 -3.32
CA MET A 173 12.40 -0.57 -2.21
C MET A 173 13.48 -0.82 -1.17
N ALA A 174 14.25 0.20 -0.82
CA ALA A 174 15.26 0.17 0.24
C ALA A 174 14.81 1.05 1.41
N ALA A 175 15.03 0.59 2.64
CA ALA A 175 14.74 1.35 3.85
C ALA A 175 15.45 2.71 3.82
N ALA A 176 14.70 3.78 4.01
CA ALA A 176 15.18 5.15 4.10
C ALA A 176 15.21 5.64 5.55
N THR A 177 14.54 4.95 6.46
CA THR A 177 14.42 5.31 7.86
C THR A 177 14.59 4.08 8.77
N PRO A 178 14.98 4.27 10.04
CA PRO A 178 15.06 3.17 11.02
C PRO A 178 13.70 2.55 11.37
N GLU A 179 12.59 3.20 10.99
CA GLU A 179 11.24 2.73 11.24
C GLU A 179 10.78 1.69 10.21
N ALA A 180 11.44 1.60 9.07
CA ALA A 180 11.11 0.61 8.06
C ALA A 180 11.15 -0.81 8.64
N VAL A 181 10.09 -1.58 8.40
CA VAL A 181 9.96 -2.94 8.95
C VAL A 181 11.01 -3.87 8.36
N TYR A 182 11.33 -3.72 7.08
CA TYR A 182 12.32 -4.52 6.34
C TYR A 182 13.32 -3.60 5.65
N ASN A 183 14.59 -3.98 5.60
CA ASN A 183 15.61 -3.20 4.93
C ASN A 183 15.47 -3.18 3.41
N HIS A 184 14.92 -4.25 2.84
CA HIS A 184 14.69 -4.38 1.41
C HIS A 184 13.37 -5.10 1.13
N VAL A 185 12.60 -4.58 0.17
CA VAL A 185 11.32 -5.12 -0.28
C VAL A 185 11.22 -4.99 -1.79
N GLU A 186 10.89 -6.06 -2.49
CA GLU A 186 10.35 -5.98 -3.84
C GLU A 186 8.83 -5.95 -3.77
N TYR A 187 8.19 -5.06 -4.52
CA TYR A 187 6.75 -4.86 -4.42
C TYR A 187 6.10 -4.74 -5.80
N TRP A 188 5.01 -5.47 -5.99
CA TRP A 188 4.17 -5.38 -7.19
C TRP A 188 2.84 -4.75 -6.82
N THR A 189 2.53 -3.61 -7.45
CA THR A 189 1.28 -2.91 -7.26
C THR A 189 0.59 -2.70 -8.60
N GLU A 190 -0.72 -2.90 -8.64
CA GLU A 190 -1.52 -2.82 -9.87
C GLU A 190 -1.47 -1.41 -10.46
N ARG A 191 -1.28 -1.31 -11.76
CA ARG A 191 -1.20 -0.05 -12.49
C ARG A 191 -2.58 0.64 -12.49
N GLY A 192 -2.57 1.94 -12.27
CA GLY A 192 -3.77 2.78 -12.25
C GLY A 192 -4.53 2.77 -10.92
N THR A 193 -4.58 1.64 -10.21
CA THR A 193 -5.29 1.52 -8.92
C THR A 193 -4.38 1.61 -7.72
N TYR A 194 -3.10 1.27 -7.88
CA TYR A 194 -2.09 1.12 -6.82
C TYR A 194 -2.45 0.07 -5.76
N HIS A 195 -3.34 -0.87 -6.10
CA HIS A 195 -3.66 -1.99 -5.22
C HIS A 195 -2.45 -2.91 -5.06
N PRO A 196 -2.08 -3.30 -3.84
CA PRO A 196 -1.01 -4.25 -3.61
C PRO A 196 -1.39 -5.61 -4.21
N VAL A 197 -0.47 -6.27 -4.91
CA VAL A 197 -0.70 -7.60 -5.49
C VAL A 197 0.24 -8.62 -4.87
N LYS A 198 1.54 -8.28 -4.77
CA LYS A 198 2.57 -9.17 -4.25
C LYS A 198 3.68 -8.37 -3.59
N GLY A 199 4.30 -8.94 -2.57
CA GLY A 199 5.52 -8.42 -1.95
C GLY A 199 6.52 -9.54 -1.66
N LYS A 200 7.81 -9.25 -1.76
CA LYS A 200 8.89 -10.10 -1.29
C LYS A 200 9.68 -9.32 -0.24
N PHE A 201 9.91 -9.93 0.91
CA PHE A 201 10.53 -9.29 2.07
C PHE A 201 11.85 -9.96 2.41
N TYR A 202 12.90 -9.14 2.55
CA TYR A 202 14.27 -9.61 2.72
C TYR A 202 14.82 -9.23 4.10
N SER A 203 15.72 -10.09 4.61
CA SER A 203 16.50 -9.80 5.80
C SER A 203 17.61 -8.78 5.51
N ASP A 204 18.26 -8.27 6.56
CA ASP A 204 19.40 -7.37 6.48
C ASP A 204 20.58 -7.98 5.69
N SER A 205 20.70 -9.31 5.67
CA SER A 205 21.71 -10.02 4.88
C SER A 205 21.31 -10.25 3.41
N GLY A 206 20.16 -9.74 2.97
CA GLY A 206 19.64 -9.91 1.60
C GLY A 206 18.98 -11.28 1.36
N ARG A 207 18.74 -12.09 2.40
CA ARG A 207 18.03 -13.36 2.24
C ARG A 207 16.53 -13.13 2.16
N LEU A 208 15.87 -13.68 1.14
CA LEU A 208 14.42 -13.69 1.06
C LEU A 208 13.82 -14.43 2.27
N LEU A 209 12.96 -13.76 3.02
CA LEU A 209 12.31 -14.29 4.21
C LEU A 209 10.96 -14.90 3.87
N LYS A 210 10.13 -14.13 3.15
CA LYS A 210 8.75 -14.50 2.83
C LYS A 210 8.24 -13.78 1.60
N ILE A 211 7.16 -14.32 1.04
CA ILE A 211 6.38 -13.74 -0.05
C ILE A 211 4.98 -13.47 0.48
N ALA A 212 4.46 -12.26 0.22
CA ALA A 212 3.07 -11.91 0.50
C ALA A 212 2.27 -11.84 -0.79
N TYR A 213 1.03 -12.34 -0.74
CA TYR A 213 -0.01 -12.09 -1.72
C TYR A 213 -1.17 -11.38 -1.05
N TYR A 214 -1.71 -10.34 -1.73
CA TYR A 214 -2.85 -9.55 -1.26
C TYR A 214 -4.10 -10.00 -1.98
N HIS A 215 -5.17 -10.27 -1.23
CA HIS A 215 -6.32 -11.04 -1.70
C HIS A 215 -7.64 -10.48 -1.16
N LYS A 216 -8.78 -10.94 -1.72
CA LYS A 216 -10.15 -10.62 -1.26
C LYS A 216 -10.39 -9.12 -1.09
N TYR A 217 -10.35 -8.37 -2.20
CA TYR A 217 -10.56 -6.93 -2.15
C TYR A 217 -12.02 -6.57 -1.88
N GLU A 218 -12.26 -5.73 -0.88
CA GLU A 218 -13.57 -5.18 -0.52
C GLU A 218 -13.51 -3.67 -0.27
N GLU A 219 -14.63 -2.99 -0.46
CA GLU A 219 -14.71 -1.57 -0.13
C GLU A 219 -14.78 -1.37 1.38
N GLN A 220 -13.77 -0.71 1.95
CA GLN A 220 -13.64 -0.42 3.36
C GLN A 220 -13.18 1.03 3.55
N LEU A 221 -13.93 1.81 4.35
CA LEU A 221 -13.61 3.21 4.67
C LEU A 221 -13.31 4.07 3.42
N GLY A 222 -14.13 3.90 2.36
CA GLY A 222 -14.07 4.68 1.13
C GLY A 222 -12.95 4.31 0.16
N ALA A 223 -12.34 3.13 0.30
CA ALA A 223 -11.38 2.60 -0.68
C ALA A 223 -11.45 1.07 -0.76
N LEU A 224 -11.15 0.53 -1.94
CA LEU A 224 -11.02 -0.91 -2.15
C LEU A 224 -9.71 -1.39 -1.50
N ARG A 225 -9.80 -2.30 -0.51
CA ARG A 225 -8.67 -2.77 0.31
C ARG A 225 -8.58 -4.29 0.28
N PRO A 226 -7.36 -4.86 0.37
CA PRO A 226 -7.23 -6.29 0.55
C PRO A 226 -7.74 -6.67 1.95
N MET A 227 -8.60 -7.68 2.01
CA MET A 227 -9.14 -8.22 3.25
C MET A 227 -8.39 -9.45 3.72
N GLU A 228 -7.47 -9.95 2.92
CA GLU A 228 -6.59 -11.06 3.28
C GLU A 228 -5.18 -10.82 2.74
N VAL A 229 -4.19 -11.14 3.57
CA VAL A 229 -2.78 -11.25 3.14
C VAL A 229 -2.32 -12.67 3.45
N ILE A 230 -1.75 -13.33 2.44
CA ILE A 230 -1.18 -14.67 2.56
C ILE A 230 0.34 -14.54 2.59
N LEU A 231 0.95 -14.84 3.71
CA LEU A 231 2.41 -14.86 3.90
C LEU A 231 2.93 -16.30 3.75
N ILE A 232 3.84 -16.51 2.81
CA ILE A 232 4.42 -17.81 2.51
C ILE A 232 5.91 -17.77 2.83
N ASP A 233 6.42 -18.75 3.57
CA ASP A 233 7.85 -18.89 3.83
C ASP A 233 8.63 -19.07 2.52
N ALA A 234 9.75 -18.36 2.39
CA ALA A 234 10.51 -18.36 1.14
C ALA A 234 11.29 -19.66 0.89
N VAL A 235 11.54 -20.45 1.92
CA VAL A 235 12.31 -21.71 1.84
C VAL A 235 11.39 -22.92 1.88
N ASN A 236 10.40 -22.89 2.79
CA ASN A 236 9.45 -23.98 2.96
C ASN A 236 8.02 -23.49 2.66
N THR A 237 7.59 -23.60 1.43
CA THR A 237 6.28 -23.15 0.96
C THR A 237 5.09 -23.87 1.59
N ASN A 238 5.33 -24.94 2.36
CA ASN A 238 4.30 -25.59 3.17
C ASN A 238 3.96 -24.83 4.45
N LEU A 239 4.75 -23.80 4.79
CA LEU A 239 4.50 -22.90 5.92
C LEU A 239 3.89 -21.62 5.38
N ALA A 240 2.67 -21.32 5.80
CA ALA A 240 1.98 -20.10 5.43
C ALA A 240 1.28 -19.49 6.65
N THR A 241 0.97 -18.19 6.58
CA THR A 241 0.14 -17.50 7.56
C THR A 241 -0.82 -16.60 6.81
N THR A 242 -2.12 -16.69 7.10
CA THR A 242 -3.08 -15.70 6.64
C THR A 242 -3.26 -14.61 7.68
N ILE A 243 -3.48 -13.38 7.20
CA ILE A 243 -3.92 -12.24 7.99
C ILE A 243 -5.24 -11.80 7.38
N ASP A 244 -6.35 -12.10 8.03
CA ASP A 244 -7.70 -11.72 7.62
C ASP A 244 -8.09 -10.43 8.32
N TYR A 245 -8.54 -9.43 7.55
CA TYR A 245 -8.96 -8.12 8.05
C TYR A 245 -10.47 -8.03 8.10
N SER A 246 -11.01 -7.40 9.14
CA SER A 246 -12.46 -7.20 9.28
C SER A 246 -12.80 -6.01 10.17
N ASN A 247 -14.10 -5.68 10.24
CA ASN A 247 -14.65 -4.69 11.17
C ASN A 247 -13.96 -3.33 11.13
N TYR A 248 -13.61 -2.87 9.93
CA TYR A 248 -13.08 -1.53 9.72
C TYR A 248 -14.11 -0.48 10.13
N ARG A 249 -13.72 0.49 10.94
CA ARG A 249 -14.53 1.65 11.25
C ARG A 249 -13.68 2.87 11.59
N PHE A 250 -14.15 4.04 11.23
CA PHE A 250 -13.60 5.28 11.77
C PHE A 250 -13.89 5.35 13.26
N GLN A 251 -12.92 5.79 14.02
CA GLN A 251 -13.04 5.93 15.47
C GLN A 251 -12.11 7.05 15.94
N ASP A 252 -12.64 7.96 16.75
CA ASP A 252 -11.78 8.92 17.45
C ASP A 252 -10.92 8.19 18.48
N ILE A 253 -9.61 8.43 18.43
CA ILE A 253 -8.65 7.75 19.29
C ILE A 253 -7.85 8.82 20.05
N PRO A 254 -7.95 8.84 21.39
CA PRO A 254 -7.20 9.80 22.21
C PRO A 254 -5.68 9.63 22.04
N GLU A 255 -4.94 10.74 21.99
CA GLU A 255 -3.47 10.73 21.91
C GLU A 255 -2.79 9.97 23.08
N SER A 256 -3.44 9.93 24.24
CA SER A 256 -2.95 9.20 25.39
C SER A 256 -2.82 7.69 25.15
N TRP A 257 -3.63 7.12 24.22
CA TRP A 257 -3.56 5.70 23.90
C TRP A 257 -2.20 5.33 23.25
N PHE A 258 -1.55 6.26 22.61
CA PHE A 258 -0.25 6.08 21.96
C PHE A 258 0.93 6.47 22.89
N GLN A 259 0.72 6.45 24.20
CA GLN A 259 1.76 6.71 25.20
C GLN A 259 2.08 5.43 25.98
N ARG A 260 3.37 5.03 26.00
CA ARG A 260 3.83 3.83 26.70
C ARG A 260 3.34 3.78 28.15
N ASP A 261 3.45 4.89 28.86
CA ASP A 261 3.13 4.97 30.30
C ASP A 261 1.61 4.97 30.57
N TYR A 262 0.81 5.06 29.50
CA TYR A 262 -0.65 4.96 29.58
C TYR A 262 -1.16 3.52 29.38
N LEU A 263 -0.38 2.62 28.75
CA LEU A 263 -0.78 1.24 28.46
C LEU A 263 -1.36 0.48 29.67
N PRO A 264 -0.82 0.58 30.92
CA PRO A 264 -1.40 -0.10 32.07
C PRO A 264 -2.82 0.35 32.43
N ARG A 265 -3.22 1.54 32.02
CA ARG A 265 -4.54 2.16 32.34
C ARG A 265 -5.55 1.96 31.21
N LEU A 266 -5.05 1.57 30.04
CA LEU A 266 -5.87 1.48 28.84
C LEU A 266 -6.91 0.37 28.98
N ARG A 267 -8.16 0.72 28.68
CA ARG A 267 -9.30 -0.20 28.62
C ARG A 267 -10.04 0.04 27.30
N PRO A 268 -9.43 -0.34 26.16
CA PRO A 268 -10.13 -0.25 24.89
C PRO A 268 -11.30 -1.23 24.88
N GLU A 269 -12.41 -0.77 24.30
CA GLU A 269 -13.60 -1.60 24.09
C GLU A 269 -13.36 -2.70 23.08
#